data_7e6a6b5b09eae8b091244c8d4917e775
#
_entry.id   7e6a6b5b09eae8b091244c8d4917e775
#
_cell.length_a   1.000
_cell.length_b   1.000
_cell.length_c   1.000
_cell.angle_alpha   90.00
_cell.angle_beta   90.00
_cell.angle_gamma   90.00
#
_symmetry.space_group_name_H-M   'P 1'
#
loop_
_entity.id
_entity.type
_entity.pdbx_description
1 polymer ?
#
loop_
_entity_poly.entity_id
_entity_poly.type
_entity_poly.pdbx_seq_one_letter_code
_entity_poly.pdbx_strand_id
1 'polypeptide(L)'
;MTLIFESHSTTEDNEAGRATGWLPGRLSERGAEQARELGRRRANDGIAAVFCSDLRRAVQTAEIAFGESGVPVLLDWRLRECDYGERNGMPAAEMHAHRHEHLDLPYPGGESWRQAVARVAGFVAGLPARWAGQRVVVIGHVATRWGLDHAIAGVPLEDLIAADFAWQPGWEYRLDA
;
A
#
# COMPACT_ATOMS: atom_id res chain seq x y z
N MET A 1 11.46 12.28 -10.05
CA MET A 1 10.23 12.54 -9.25
C MET A 1 10.41 12.05 -7.81
N THR A 2 9.63 12.57 -6.87
CA THR A 2 9.60 12.07 -5.49
C THR A 2 8.29 11.33 -5.26
N LEU A 3 8.36 10.07 -4.81
CA LEU A 3 7.20 9.27 -4.43
C LEU A 3 7.21 9.08 -2.91
N ILE A 4 6.09 9.36 -2.26
CA ILE A 4 5.90 9.14 -0.83
C ILE A 4 4.88 8.02 -0.66
N PHE A 5 5.30 6.88 -0.11
CA PHE A 5 4.38 5.82 0.25
C PHE A 5 3.79 6.05 1.63
N GLU A 6 2.49 5.90 1.76
CA GLU A 6 1.73 5.89 3.01
C GLU A 6 0.93 4.58 3.10
N SER A 7 1.02 3.91 4.22
CA SER A 7 0.14 2.78 4.50
C SER A 7 -1.29 3.29 4.72
N HIS A 8 -2.30 2.54 4.26
CA HIS A 8 -3.68 2.82 4.68
C HIS A 8 -3.79 2.86 6.22
N SER A 9 -4.73 3.63 6.73
CA SER A 9 -4.98 3.78 8.16
C SER A 9 -5.59 2.50 8.77
N THR A 10 -5.53 2.39 10.09
CA THR A 10 -5.99 1.22 10.85
C THR A 10 -7.45 0.87 10.54
N THR A 11 -7.72 -0.41 10.31
CA THR A 11 -9.06 -0.95 10.05
C THR A 11 -9.61 -1.70 11.28
N GLU A 12 -10.91 -1.94 11.29
CA GLU A 12 -11.54 -2.84 12.26
C GLU A 12 -10.93 -4.24 12.21
N ASP A 13 -10.57 -4.73 11.00
CA ASP A 13 -9.89 -6.02 10.84
C ASP A 13 -8.49 -6.00 11.44
N ASN A 14 -7.73 -4.89 11.30
CA ASN A 14 -6.43 -4.77 11.95
C ASN A 14 -6.56 -4.84 13.48
N GLU A 15 -7.55 -4.16 14.05
CA GLU A 15 -7.83 -4.21 15.48
C GLU A 15 -8.28 -5.61 15.94
N ALA A 16 -8.96 -6.34 15.08
CA ALA A 16 -9.38 -7.72 15.30
C ALA A 16 -8.28 -8.76 14.98
N GLY A 17 -7.07 -8.33 14.59
CA GLY A 17 -5.96 -9.22 14.25
C GLY A 17 -6.19 -10.06 13.00
N ARG A 18 -6.87 -9.52 11.99
CA ARG A 18 -7.19 -10.20 10.72
C ARG A 18 -6.36 -9.67 9.56
N ALA A 19 -5.91 -10.56 8.69
CA ALA A 19 -5.31 -10.26 7.40
C ALA A 19 -6.41 -10.14 6.34
N THR A 20 -6.87 -8.93 6.10
CA THR A 20 -8.07 -8.63 5.27
C THR A 20 -7.90 -9.06 3.81
N GLY A 21 -6.67 -8.97 3.25
CA GLY A 21 -6.42 -9.23 1.83
C GLY A 21 -7.30 -8.35 0.93
N TRP A 22 -8.06 -8.95 0.02
CA TRP A 22 -8.96 -8.23 -0.89
C TRP A 22 -10.39 -8.03 -0.37
N LEU A 23 -10.71 -8.47 0.85
CA LEU A 23 -12.02 -8.18 1.42
C LEU A 23 -12.22 -6.67 1.65
N PRO A 24 -13.48 -6.17 1.63
CA PRO A 24 -13.78 -4.75 1.76
C PRO A 24 -13.73 -4.28 3.23
N GLY A 25 -12.57 -4.40 3.88
CA GLY A 25 -12.34 -3.89 5.22
C GLY A 25 -12.52 -2.36 5.29
N ARG A 26 -13.02 -1.85 6.43
CA ARG A 26 -13.25 -0.43 6.67
C ARG A 26 -12.34 0.12 7.76
N LEU A 27 -12.09 1.42 7.74
CA LEU A 27 -11.33 2.08 8.80
C LEU A 27 -12.09 1.98 10.13
N SER A 28 -11.34 1.81 11.23
CA SER A 28 -11.83 2.03 12.59
C SER A 28 -11.89 3.52 12.89
N GLU A 29 -12.48 3.91 14.04
CA GLU A 29 -12.46 5.30 14.50
C GLU A 29 -11.04 5.84 14.64
N ARG A 30 -10.14 5.01 15.19
CA ARG A 30 -8.70 5.31 15.25
C ARG A 30 -8.12 5.51 13.86
N GLY A 31 -8.48 4.67 12.89
CA GLY A 31 -8.03 4.80 11.52
C GLY A 31 -8.50 6.08 10.85
N ALA A 32 -9.74 6.52 11.11
CA ALA A 32 -10.24 7.78 10.60
C ALA A 32 -9.44 8.98 11.15
N GLU A 33 -9.04 8.97 12.44
CA GLU A 33 -8.19 10.02 13.00
C GLU A 33 -6.77 9.99 12.42
N GLN A 34 -6.18 8.80 12.21
CA GLN A 34 -4.90 8.66 11.54
C GLN A 34 -4.93 9.22 10.10
N ALA A 35 -6.03 9.02 9.37
CA ALA A 35 -6.20 9.58 8.03
C ALA A 35 -6.28 11.11 8.05
N ARG A 36 -6.96 11.72 9.03
CA ARG A 36 -6.96 13.18 9.22
C ARG A 36 -5.54 13.70 9.54
N GLU A 37 -4.80 12.99 10.39
CA GLU A 37 -3.41 13.34 10.70
C GLU A 37 -2.51 13.25 9.48
N LEU A 38 -2.69 12.24 8.62
CA LEU A 38 -2.02 12.14 7.34
C LEU A 38 -2.28 13.39 6.48
N GLY A 39 -3.53 13.83 6.36
CA GLY A 39 -3.89 15.05 5.63
C GLY A 39 -3.18 16.29 6.19
N ARG A 40 -3.20 16.49 7.51
CA ARG A 40 -2.50 17.60 8.18
C ARG A 40 -1.00 17.56 7.91
N ARG A 41 -0.37 16.38 8.03
CA ARG A 41 1.07 16.20 7.81
C ARG A 41 1.51 16.51 6.38
N ARG A 42 0.66 16.22 5.39
CA ARG A 42 0.96 16.39 3.96
C ARG A 42 0.44 17.69 3.33
N ALA A 43 -0.28 18.52 4.11
CA ALA A 43 -0.97 19.72 3.59
C ALA A 43 -0.06 20.70 2.83
N ASN A 44 1.21 20.79 3.23
CA ASN A 44 2.17 21.75 2.64
C ASN A 44 3.30 21.08 1.83
N ASP A 45 3.16 19.78 1.52
CA ASP A 45 4.22 19.03 0.84
C ASP A 45 4.27 19.24 -0.69
N GLY A 46 3.38 20.03 -1.26
CA GLY A 46 3.32 20.29 -2.70
C GLY A 46 2.98 19.03 -3.51
N ILE A 47 2.05 18.22 -3.00
CA ILE A 47 1.64 16.98 -3.65
C ILE A 47 0.86 17.26 -4.93
N ALA A 48 1.33 16.71 -6.04
CA ALA A 48 0.70 16.88 -7.36
C ALA A 48 -0.44 15.87 -7.61
N ALA A 49 -0.37 14.67 -7.03
CA ALA A 49 -1.40 13.65 -7.12
C ALA A 49 -1.24 12.62 -5.99
N VAL A 50 -2.36 11.97 -5.65
CA VAL A 50 -2.41 10.78 -4.79
C VAL A 50 -2.81 9.58 -5.64
N PHE A 51 -1.96 8.57 -5.73
CA PHE A 51 -2.31 7.26 -6.25
C PHE A 51 -2.77 6.39 -5.10
N CYS A 52 -3.86 5.70 -5.27
CA CYS A 52 -4.47 4.93 -4.18
C CYS A 52 -4.90 3.56 -4.65
N SER A 53 -4.63 2.54 -3.85
CA SER A 53 -5.30 1.24 -4.01
C SER A 53 -6.81 1.44 -4.01
N ASP A 54 -7.52 0.72 -4.86
CA ASP A 54 -8.99 0.76 -4.95
C ASP A 54 -9.68 -0.10 -3.87
N LEU A 55 -8.92 -0.73 -2.95
CA LEU A 55 -9.49 -1.37 -1.78
C LEU A 55 -10.06 -0.33 -0.81
N ARG A 56 -11.28 -0.57 -0.32
CA ARG A 56 -12.09 0.39 0.45
C ARG A 56 -11.31 1.11 1.55
N ARG A 57 -10.52 0.42 2.35
CA ARG A 57 -9.73 1.02 3.45
C ARG A 57 -8.69 2.02 2.97
N ALA A 58 -8.08 1.80 1.80
CA ALA A 58 -7.15 2.75 1.20
C ALA A 58 -7.90 3.96 0.63
N VAL A 59 -9.03 3.72 -0.05
CA VAL A 59 -9.91 4.79 -0.57
C VAL A 59 -10.40 5.68 0.57
N GLN A 60 -10.93 5.11 1.66
CA GLN A 60 -11.35 5.89 2.83
C GLN A 60 -10.19 6.71 3.44
N THR A 61 -8.98 6.14 3.49
CA THR A 61 -7.79 6.88 3.96
C THR A 61 -7.52 8.08 3.05
N ALA A 62 -7.55 7.88 1.72
CA ALA A 62 -7.30 8.93 0.74
C ALA A 62 -8.38 10.03 0.78
N GLU A 63 -9.66 9.64 0.85
CA GLU A 63 -10.79 10.57 0.93
C GLU A 63 -10.73 11.45 2.17
N ILE A 64 -10.45 10.88 3.34
CA ILE A 64 -10.34 11.62 4.60
C ILE A 64 -9.12 12.55 4.58
N ALA A 65 -7.98 12.07 4.07
CA ALA A 65 -6.73 12.83 4.10
C ALA A 65 -6.67 13.92 3.03
N PHE A 66 -7.23 13.70 1.85
CA PHE A 66 -7.02 14.55 0.67
C PHE A 66 -8.31 15.03 0.00
N GLY A 67 -9.50 14.59 0.43
CA GLY A 67 -10.77 14.91 -0.24
C GLY A 67 -11.07 16.39 -0.35
N GLU A 68 -10.64 17.21 0.60
CA GLU A 68 -10.81 18.66 0.59
C GLU A 68 -9.57 19.44 0.10
N SER A 69 -8.48 18.76 -0.24
CA SER A 69 -7.21 19.40 -0.60
C SER A 69 -7.16 19.93 -2.03
N GLY A 70 -8.06 19.53 -2.91
CA GLY A 70 -7.99 19.80 -4.34
C GLY A 70 -6.96 18.94 -5.10
N VAL A 71 -6.20 18.09 -4.40
CA VAL A 71 -5.23 17.18 -5.02
C VAL A 71 -5.99 16.00 -5.65
N PRO A 72 -5.77 15.65 -6.93
CA PRO A 72 -6.45 14.54 -7.57
C PRO A 72 -6.08 13.20 -6.92
N VAL A 73 -7.09 12.39 -6.59
CA VAL A 73 -6.94 11.00 -6.13
C VAL A 73 -7.21 10.06 -7.29
N LEU A 74 -6.23 9.24 -7.66
CA LEU A 74 -6.25 8.32 -8.79
C LEU A 74 -6.18 6.88 -8.28
N LEU A 75 -7.23 6.10 -8.56
CA LEU A 75 -7.28 4.70 -8.13
C LEU A 75 -6.51 3.80 -9.10
N ASP A 76 -5.73 2.87 -8.55
CA ASP A 76 -5.01 1.88 -9.32
C ASP A 76 -5.03 0.51 -8.60
N TRP A 77 -5.64 -0.49 -9.24
CA TRP A 77 -5.76 -1.84 -8.71
C TRP A 77 -4.40 -2.53 -8.49
N ARG A 78 -3.36 -2.11 -9.21
CA ARG A 78 -1.99 -2.64 -9.04
C ARG A 78 -1.39 -2.33 -7.67
N LEU A 79 -2.00 -1.38 -6.93
CA LEU A 79 -1.60 -1.01 -5.57
C LEU A 79 -2.32 -1.82 -4.48
N ARG A 80 -3.18 -2.80 -4.82
CA ARG A 80 -3.86 -3.67 -3.85
C ARG A 80 -2.87 -4.46 -3.00
N GLU A 81 -3.36 -4.92 -1.85
CA GLU A 81 -2.71 -5.93 -1.02
C GLU A 81 -2.58 -7.25 -1.78
N CYS A 82 -1.70 -8.15 -1.33
CA CYS A 82 -1.68 -9.52 -1.82
C CYS A 82 -3.08 -10.15 -1.66
N ASP A 83 -3.56 -10.79 -2.73
CA ASP A 83 -4.81 -11.55 -2.65
C ASP A 83 -4.56 -12.90 -1.99
N TYR A 84 -5.03 -13.07 -0.77
CA TYR A 84 -4.93 -14.35 -0.07
C TYR A 84 -5.98 -15.37 -0.52
N GLY A 85 -6.79 -15.05 -1.54
CA GLY A 85 -7.79 -15.93 -2.13
C GLY A 85 -8.77 -16.45 -1.08
N GLU A 86 -8.89 -17.78 -0.97
CA GLU A 86 -9.76 -18.43 0.01
C GLU A 86 -9.35 -18.13 1.47
N ARG A 87 -8.15 -17.63 1.70
CA ARG A 87 -7.63 -17.24 3.02
C ARG A 87 -7.78 -15.76 3.33
N ASN A 88 -8.41 -14.96 2.48
CA ASN A 88 -8.73 -13.57 2.79
C ASN A 88 -9.54 -13.49 4.10
N GLY A 89 -9.08 -12.67 5.07
CA GLY A 89 -9.68 -12.54 6.39
C GLY A 89 -9.16 -13.53 7.45
N MET A 90 -8.13 -14.34 7.13
CA MET A 90 -7.48 -15.23 8.09
C MET A 90 -6.86 -14.45 9.27
N PRO A 91 -6.54 -15.11 10.41
CA PRO A 91 -5.76 -14.49 11.45
C PRO A 91 -4.43 -13.94 10.94
N ALA A 92 -4.10 -12.70 11.30
CA ALA A 92 -2.85 -12.05 10.85
C ALA A 92 -1.60 -12.84 11.30
N ALA A 93 -1.64 -13.44 12.50
CA ALA A 93 -0.56 -14.28 13.00
C ALA A 93 -0.33 -15.52 12.12
N GLU A 94 -1.40 -16.13 11.59
CA GLU A 94 -1.31 -17.27 10.66
C GLU A 94 -0.70 -16.81 9.33
N MET A 95 -1.15 -15.68 8.79
CA MET A 95 -0.57 -15.11 7.58
C MET A 95 0.92 -14.84 7.75
N HIS A 96 1.33 -14.22 8.86
CA HIS A 96 2.74 -13.94 9.14
C HIS A 96 3.60 -15.20 9.25
N ALA A 97 3.09 -16.25 9.92
CA ALA A 97 3.82 -17.50 10.11
C ALA A 97 4.09 -18.24 8.78
N HIS A 98 3.14 -18.19 7.83
CA HIS A 98 3.16 -18.99 6.60
C HIS A 98 3.42 -18.19 5.32
N ARG A 99 3.55 -16.85 5.39
CA ARG A 99 3.70 -16.01 4.19
C ARG A 99 4.89 -16.40 3.30
N HIS A 100 5.96 -16.94 3.87
CA HIS A 100 7.14 -17.39 3.15
C HIS A 100 6.87 -18.59 2.23
N GLU A 101 5.89 -19.44 2.56
CA GLU A 101 5.45 -20.56 1.72
C GLU A 101 4.78 -20.08 0.43
N HIS A 102 4.26 -18.84 0.47
CA HIS A 102 3.56 -18.19 -0.64
C HIS A 102 4.40 -17.13 -1.36
N LEU A 103 5.73 -17.18 -1.22
CA LEU A 103 6.62 -16.29 -1.96
C LEU A 103 6.40 -16.45 -3.48
N ASP A 104 6.48 -17.69 -3.98
CA ASP A 104 6.31 -18.05 -5.39
C ASP A 104 5.01 -18.86 -5.62
N LEU A 105 4.53 -19.57 -4.62
CA LEU A 105 3.31 -20.37 -4.69
C LEU A 105 2.08 -19.50 -4.38
N PRO A 106 1.15 -19.31 -5.32
CA PRO A 106 -0.07 -18.55 -5.05
C PRO A 106 -0.88 -19.14 -3.89
N TYR A 107 -1.53 -18.26 -3.11
CA TYR A 107 -2.61 -18.69 -2.24
C TYR A 107 -3.72 -19.35 -3.06
N PRO A 108 -4.45 -20.35 -2.52
CA PRO A 108 -5.58 -20.95 -3.23
C PRO A 108 -6.61 -19.91 -3.66
N GLY A 109 -6.83 -19.78 -4.96
CA GLY A 109 -7.71 -18.76 -5.53
C GLY A 109 -7.21 -17.31 -5.45
N GLY A 110 -5.93 -17.10 -5.15
CA GLY A 110 -5.33 -15.79 -4.98
C GLY A 110 -4.00 -15.58 -5.71
N GLU A 111 -3.13 -14.75 -5.14
CA GLU A 111 -1.81 -14.39 -5.67
C GLU A 111 -0.68 -15.01 -4.83
N SER A 112 0.51 -15.13 -5.42
CA SER A 112 1.76 -15.21 -4.67
C SER A 112 2.26 -13.80 -4.32
N TRP A 113 3.15 -13.68 -3.35
CA TRP A 113 3.78 -12.40 -3.04
C TRP A 113 4.57 -11.85 -4.23
N ARG A 114 5.23 -12.72 -5.01
CA ARG A 114 5.94 -12.29 -6.22
C ARG A 114 4.99 -11.71 -7.26
N GLN A 115 3.82 -12.28 -7.44
CA GLN A 115 2.80 -11.72 -8.36
C GLN A 115 2.30 -10.35 -7.86
N ALA A 116 2.03 -10.22 -6.57
CA ALA A 116 1.59 -8.96 -5.97
C ALA A 116 2.65 -7.86 -6.14
N VAL A 117 3.92 -8.16 -5.87
CA VAL A 117 5.05 -7.23 -6.04
C VAL A 117 5.27 -6.88 -7.52
N ALA A 118 5.14 -7.85 -8.43
CA ALA A 118 5.33 -7.63 -9.86
C ALA A 118 4.30 -6.63 -10.44
N ARG A 119 3.02 -6.67 -10.01
CA ARG A 119 2.04 -5.67 -10.48
C ARG A 119 2.34 -4.26 -9.97
N VAL A 120 2.87 -4.13 -8.74
CA VAL A 120 3.33 -2.84 -8.22
C VAL A 120 4.53 -2.33 -9.01
N ALA A 121 5.49 -3.19 -9.37
CA ALA A 121 6.60 -2.82 -10.23
C ALA A 121 6.11 -2.31 -11.61
N GLY A 122 5.07 -2.93 -12.18
CA GLY A 122 4.41 -2.46 -13.40
C GLY A 122 3.72 -1.10 -13.25
N PHE A 123 3.23 -0.75 -12.05
CA PHE A 123 2.74 0.60 -11.74
C PHE A 123 3.90 1.60 -11.72
N VAL A 124 4.99 1.28 -11.00
CA VAL A 124 6.18 2.14 -10.87
C VAL A 124 6.79 2.48 -12.22
N ALA A 125 6.92 1.49 -13.11
CA ALA A 125 7.50 1.67 -14.45
C ALA A 125 6.76 2.70 -15.31
N GLY A 126 5.46 2.92 -15.06
CA GLY A 126 4.64 3.90 -15.78
C GLY A 126 4.65 5.32 -15.22
N LEU A 127 5.24 5.54 -14.03
CA LEU A 127 5.17 6.83 -13.35
C LEU A 127 6.11 7.91 -13.92
N PRO A 128 7.41 7.65 -14.21
CA PRO A 128 8.38 8.72 -14.45
C PRO A 128 8.03 9.63 -15.62
N ALA A 129 7.55 9.08 -16.73
CA ALA A 129 7.26 9.82 -17.94
C ALA A 129 6.20 10.94 -17.75
N ARG A 130 5.22 10.71 -16.86
CA ARG A 130 4.11 11.66 -16.65
C ARG A 130 4.34 12.60 -15.46
N TRP A 131 5.10 12.16 -14.45
CA TRP A 131 5.25 12.84 -13.16
C TRP A 131 6.68 13.30 -12.88
N ALA A 132 7.49 13.46 -13.95
CA ALA A 132 8.87 13.95 -13.82
C ALA A 132 8.92 15.27 -13.04
N GLY A 133 9.81 15.34 -12.05
CA GLY A 133 9.97 16.50 -11.17
C GLY A 133 8.86 16.72 -10.13
N GLN A 134 7.76 15.97 -10.18
CA GLN A 134 6.62 16.11 -9.27
C GLN A 134 6.84 15.33 -7.96
N ARG A 135 6.05 15.70 -6.93
CA ARG A 135 5.88 14.91 -5.71
C ARG A 135 4.51 14.23 -5.75
N VAL A 136 4.48 12.93 -5.57
CA VAL A 136 3.24 12.15 -5.54
C VAL A 136 3.16 11.31 -4.26
N VAL A 137 1.94 11.08 -3.77
CA VAL A 137 1.68 10.15 -2.68
C VAL A 137 1.14 8.85 -3.26
N VAL A 138 1.54 7.72 -2.70
CA VAL A 138 0.97 6.39 -2.97
C VAL A 138 0.39 5.85 -1.68
N ILE A 139 -0.93 5.62 -1.62
CA ILE A 139 -1.61 5.00 -0.48
C ILE A 139 -1.89 3.54 -0.82
N GLY A 140 -1.35 2.63 -0.01
CA GLY A 140 -1.47 1.20 -0.27
C GLY A 140 -1.29 0.32 0.97
N HIS A 141 -0.68 -0.81 0.77
CA HIS A 141 -0.59 -1.94 1.69
C HIS A 141 0.85 -2.45 1.83
N VAL A 142 1.04 -3.54 2.57
CA VAL A 142 2.36 -4.18 2.69
C VAL A 142 2.89 -4.62 1.33
N ALA A 143 2.06 -5.25 0.49
CA ALA A 143 2.46 -5.63 -0.87
C ALA A 143 2.88 -4.42 -1.72
N THR A 144 2.19 -3.29 -1.57
CA THR A 144 2.56 -2.03 -2.24
C THR A 144 3.94 -1.57 -1.79
N ARG A 145 4.18 -1.52 -0.47
CA ARG A 145 5.46 -1.11 0.10
C ARG A 145 6.59 -2.01 -0.39
N TRP A 146 6.42 -3.33 -0.33
CA TRP A 146 7.43 -4.27 -0.80
C TRP A 146 7.69 -4.16 -2.31
N GLY A 147 6.64 -3.91 -3.09
CA GLY A 147 6.78 -3.63 -4.52
C GLY A 147 7.62 -2.39 -4.82
N LEU A 148 7.45 -1.33 -4.03
CA LEU A 148 8.26 -0.11 -4.13
C LEU A 148 9.71 -0.35 -3.71
N ASP A 149 9.94 -1.03 -2.58
CA ASP A 149 11.28 -1.37 -2.11
C ASP A 149 12.02 -2.26 -3.12
N HIS A 150 11.33 -3.25 -3.68
CA HIS A 150 11.92 -4.15 -4.67
C HIS A 150 12.21 -3.42 -5.99
N ALA A 151 11.24 -2.68 -6.53
CA ALA A 151 11.36 -2.06 -7.85
C ALA A 151 12.28 -0.83 -7.88
N ILE A 152 12.34 -0.06 -6.79
CA ILE A 152 13.08 1.21 -6.74
C ILE A 152 14.40 1.06 -5.99
N ALA A 153 14.38 0.38 -4.84
CA ALA A 153 15.58 0.24 -4.00
C ALA A 153 16.34 -1.08 -4.26
N GLY A 154 15.82 -1.97 -5.11
CA GLY A 154 16.48 -3.24 -5.46
C GLY A 154 16.52 -4.26 -4.32
N VAL A 155 15.69 -4.11 -3.28
CA VAL A 155 15.68 -5.05 -2.15
C VAL A 155 15.14 -6.41 -2.60
N PRO A 156 15.85 -7.52 -2.31
CA PRO A 156 15.35 -8.85 -2.63
C PRO A 156 14.01 -9.14 -1.95
N LEU A 157 13.08 -9.78 -2.67
CA LEU A 157 11.76 -10.07 -2.12
C LEU A 157 11.83 -11.07 -0.96
N GLU A 158 12.80 -11.96 -0.99
CA GLU A 158 13.11 -12.92 0.06
C GLU A 158 13.41 -12.22 1.41
N ASP A 159 14.14 -11.09 1.36
CA ASP A 159 14.47 -10.29 2.54
C ASP A 159 13.24 -9.53 3.05
N LEU A 160 12.44 -8.98 2.11
CA LEU A 160 11.21 -8.26 2.46
C LEU A 160 10.18 -9.16 3.14
N ILE A 161 9.99 -10.39 2.62
CA ILE A 161 9.03 -11.33 3.20
C ILE A 161 9.47 -11.88 4.55
N ALA A 162 10.77 -11.90 4.83
CA ALA A 162 11.30 -12.32 6.12
C ALA A 162 11.21 -11.21 7.19
N ALA A 163 11.16 -9.95 6.78
CA ALA A 163 11.15 -8.81 7.70
C ALA A 163 9.76 -8.51 8.25
N ASP A 164 9.71 -8.03 9.50
CA ASP A 164 8.47 -7.48 10.04
C ASP A 164 8.19 -6.10 9.49
N PHE A 165 6.90 -5.82 9.24
CA PHE A 165 6.47 -4.49 8.83
C PHE A 165 6.49 -3.54 10.04
N ALA A 166 7.46 -2.61 10.05
CA ALA A 166 7.52 -1.53 11.02
C ALA A 166 6.87 -0.27 10.41
N TRP A 167 5.77 0.18 11.00
CA TRP A 167 5.10 1.41 10.56
C TRP A 167 5.93 2.66 10.87
N GLN A 168 5.91 3.60 9.93
CA GLN A 168 6.44 4.95 10.11
C GLN A 168 5.60 5.97 9.33
N PRO A 169 5.68 7.28 9.62
CA PRO A 169 4.94 8.31 8.90
C PRO A 169 5.56 8.62 7.53
N GLY A 170 5.29 7.73 6.57
CA GLY A 170 5.72 7.82 5.19
C GLY A 170 7.12 7.26 4.90
N TRP A 171 7.29 6.82 3.65
CA TRP A 171 8.57 6.37 3.06
C TRP A 171 8.79 7.15 1.77
N GLU A 172 9.92 7.80 1.63
CA GLU A 172 10.23 8.61 0.46
C GLU A 172 11.17 7.85 -0.49
N TYR A 173 10.80 7.84 -1.76
CA TYR A 173 11.60 7.27 -2.85
C TYR A 173 11.90 8.35 -3.88
N ARG A 174 13.06 8.26 -4.51
CA ARG A 174 13.43 9.09 -5.65
C ARG A 174 13.49 8.22 -6.90
N LEU A 175 12.80 8.64 -7.94
CA LEU A 175 12.85 8.03 -9.25
C LEU A 175 13.45 9.06 -10.21
N ASP A 176 14.58 8.71 -10.79
CA ASP A 176 15.20 9.48 -11.86
C ASP A 176 14.40 9.28 -13.16
N ALA A 177 14.37 10.31 -14.00
CA ALA A 177 13.63 10.30 -15.26
C ALA A 177 14.36 9.51 -16.34
#